data_3b0bb40b3b5c69c8cea191f6acbe74a6
#
_entry.id   3b0bb40b3b5c69c8cea191f6acbe74a6
#
_cell.length_a   1.000
_cell.length_b   1.000
_cell.length_c   1.000
_cell.angle_alpha   90.00
_cell.angle_beta   90.00
_cell.angle_gamma   90.00
#
_symmetry.space_group_name_H-M   'P 1'
#
loop_
_entity.id
_entity.type
_entity.pdbx_description
1 polymer ?
#
loop_
_entity_poly.entity_id
_entity_poly.type
_entity_poly.pdbx_seq_one_letter_code
_entity_poly.pdbx_strand_id
1 'polypeptide(L)'
;MMDRVEFLKKLFDYLNQQIRYTLLRNFEGLPEQNDSRDIDIAIAHKDYIRHRGELVRLVEESGWKIVTYLNSDRLVTWVCGAISNRGTIDLVQLDFFFHTSVYGLMLIENNDLLEHRLFNGKVYHVDATYEFLDKYLYNRAVGAKYPEKYSIQRERAEKIPSTIEGVSRAFGCLTVEDCDSSSKETLLSGLLKQNLRRYGLKVLIHYLRFEYYHIRNYICSNTGFSIGFTGPDGSGKTTVIDLMIENFGKVFRKAHVYFHFRPMLFGNLGEVAHSAGIKKEVDRSYEKPHRGTKTGMLSSLLRLSYYSMDYLLGYFLRVKPVTRITRLAIFDRYYTDIICDSRRSRIYLPVKFLYGWGKCFIPSLDYNILLTARTETILGRKNELNREGIEAINARIDYLASKPSFYKVLNEGTPQEAVAEILRIVFEKQHKKNMERLSL
;
A
#
# COMPACT_ATOMS: atom_id res chain seq x y z
N MET A 1 -18.90 -8.33 -13.84
CA MET A 1 -18.19 -7.44 -12.93
C MET A 1 -18.78 -6.05 -13.12
N MET A 2 -19.22 -5.44 -12.01
CA MET A 2 -19.79 -4.09 -12.00
C MET A 2 -18.69 -3.05 -12.15
N ASP A 3 -19.00 -1.94 -12.82
CA ASP A 3 -18.14 -0.77 -12.79
C ASP A 3 -18.19 -0.08 -11.41
N ARG A 4 -17.35 0.93 -11.20
CA ARG A 4 -17.26 1.63 -9.90
C ARG A 4 -18.58 2.26 -9.49
N VAL A 5 -19.28 2.89 -10.41
CA VAL A 5 -20.54 3.60 -10.11
C VAL A 5 -21.61 2.61 -9.65
N GLU A 6 -21.74 1.49 -10.35
CA GLU A 6 -22.67 0.43 -10.01
C GLU A 6 -22.35 -0.23 -8.66
N PHE A 7 -21.06 -0.47 -8.41
CA PHE A 7 -20.57 -0.96 -7.10
C PHE A 7 -20.90 0.02 -5.97
N LEU A 8 -20.60 1.31 -6.15
CA LEU A 8 -20.88 2.33 -5.15
C LEU A 8 -22.38 2.53 -4.92
N LYS A 9 -23.21 2.50 -5.96
CA LYS A 9 -24.67 2.52 -5.81
C LYS A 9 -25.16 1.39 -4.92
N LYS A 10 -24.75 0.15 -5.20
CA LYS A 10 -25.14 -0.99 -4.36
C LYS A 10 -24.64 -0.86 -2.91
N LEU A 11 -23.41 -0.36 -2.73
CA LEU A 11 -22.85 -0.12 -1.40
C LEU A 11 -23.72 0.90 -0.62
N PHE A 12 -24.02 2.04 -1.23
CA PHE A 12 -24.79 3.09 -0.57
C PHE A 12 -26.28 2.71 -0.40
N ASP A 13 -26.87 1.97 -1.32
CA ASP A 13 -28.22 1.42 -1.15
C ASP A 13 -28.28 0.50 0.08
N TYR A 14 -27.30 -0.37 0.25
CA TYR A 14 -27.20 -1.21 1.44
C TYR A 14 -26.99 -0.39 2.71
N LEU A 15 -26.05 0.55 2.69
CA LEU A 15 -25.78 1.41 3.84
C LEU A 15 -27.00 2.25 4.23
N ASN A 16 -27.71 2.84 3.27
CA ASN A 16 -28.91 3.64 3.50
C ASN A 16 -30.05 2.87 4.19
N GLN A 17 -30.19 1.59 3.84
CA GLN A 17 -31.27 0.74 4.33
C GLN A 17 -30.96 0.04 5.66
N GLN A 18 -29.71 -0.32 5.88
CA GLN A 18 -29.35 -1.27 6.94
C GLN A 18 -28.50 -0.66 8.06
N ILE A 19 -27.83 0.48 7.81
CA ILE A 19 -26.79 0.97 8.71
C ILE A 19 -26.96 2.48 8.95
N ARG A 20 -26.84 2.89 10.22
CA ARG A 20 -26.71 4.31 10.55
C ARG A 20 -25.26 4.74 10.30
N TYR A 21 -25.03 5.48 9.22
CA TYR A 21 -23.73 5.98 8.82
C TYR A 21 -23.80 7.46 8.41
N THR A 22 -22.65 8.09 8.22
CA THR A 22 -22.51 9.40 7.58
C THR A 22 -21.17 9.52 6.88
N LEU A 23 -21.12 10.24 5.76
CA LEU A 23 -19.88 10.57 5.06
C LEU A 23 -19.27 11.83 5.65
N LEU A 24 -17.94 11.82 5.83
CA LEU A 24 -17.23 12.91 6.49
C LEU A 24 -16.87 14.06 5.52
N ARG A 25 -16.67 13.76 4.24
CA ARG A 25 -16.23 14.74 3.21
C ARG A 25 -16.31 14.18 1.80
N ASN A 26 -16.17 15.06 0.78
CA ASN A 26 -16.13 14.73 -0.65
C ASN A 26 -17.33 13.86 -1.09
N PHE A 27 -18.50 14.20 -0.64
CA PHE A 27 -19.73 13.42 -0.83
C PHE A 27 -20.63 13.95 -1.94
N GLU A 28 -20.37 15.12 -2.49
CA GLU A 28 -21.29 15.84 -3.39
C GLU A 28 -21.61 15.06 -4.67
N GLY A 29 -20.63 14.35 -5.22
CA GLY A 29 -20.80 13.55 -6.45
C GLY A 29 -21.24 12.11 -6.23
N LEU A 30 -21.19 11.60 -4.98
CA LEU A 30 -21.45 10.19 -4.69
C LEU A 30 -22.92 9.82 -4.86
N PRO A 31 -23.21 8.60 -5.35
CA PRO A 31 -22.29 7.52 -5.77
C PRO A 31 -21.84 7.61 -7.24
N GLU A 32 -22.34 8.53 -8.05
CA GLU A 32 -22.10 8.59 -9.50
C GLU A 32 -20.70 9.08 -9.83
N GLN A 33 -20.17 10.00 -9.05
CA GLN A 33 -18.84 10.56 -9.25
C GLN A 33 -18.06 10.53 -7.91
N ASN A 34 -16.87 9.95 -7.95
CA ASN A 34 -15.92 9.95 -6.83
C ASN A 34 -14.62 10.61 -7.26
N ASP A 35 -14.45 11.87 -6.90
CA ASP A 35 -13.26 12.67 -7.20
C ASP A 35 -12.14 12.50 -6.14
N SER A 36 -12.46 11.84 -5.02
CA SER A 36 -11.50 11.56 -3.97
C SER A 36 -10.88 10.17 -4.12
N ARG A 37 -9.72 9.98 -3.47
CA ARG A 37 -9.04 8.68 -3.42
C ARG A 37 -9.72 7.71 -2.47
N ASP A 38 -10.32 8.26 -1.41
CA ASP A 38 -10.92 7.56 -0.28
C ASP A 38 -12.35 8.04 -0.05
N ILE A 39 -13.16 7.15 0.44
CA ILE A 39 -14.52 7.42 0.90
C ILE A 39 -14.53 7.22 2.42
N ASP A 40 -14.68 8.31 3.15
CA ASP A 40 -14.64 8.34 4.61
C ASP A 40 -16.05 8.17 5.18
N ILE A 41 -16.32 7.00 5.74
CA ILE A 41 -17.64 6.57 6.25
C ILE A 41 -17.58 6.48 7.78
N ALA A 42 -18.22 7.38 8.50
CA ALA A 42 -18.37 7.23 9.94
C ALA A 42 -19.53 6.26 10.24
N ILE A 43 -19.26 5.28 11.10
CA ILE A 43 -20.16 4.17 11.44
C ILE A 43 -19.92 3.74 12.89
N ALA A 44 -20.95 3.29 13.62
CA ALA A 44 -20.73 2.71 14.93
C ALA A 44 -19.97 1.38 14.82
N HIS A 45 -18.95 1.18 15.66
CA HIS A 45 -18.12 -0.03 15.64
C HIS A 45 -18.97 -1.32 15.75
N LYS A 46 -20.02 -1.31 16.60
CA LYS A 46 -20.94 -2.45 16.73
C LYS A 46 -21.68 -2.77 15.44
N ASP A 47 -22.09 -1.73 14.69
CA ASP A 47 -22.82 -1.89 13.43
C ASP A 47 -21.88 -2.38 12.32
N TYR A 48 -20.64 -1.85 12.26
CA TYR A 48 -19.61 -2.39 11.38
C TYR A 48 -19.38 -3.89 11.62
N ILE A 49 -19.19 -4.31 12.87
CA ILE A 49 -18.98 -5.73 13.19
C ILE A 49 -20.18 -6.59 12.80
N ARG A 50 -21.41 -6.10 13.05
CA ARG A 50 -22.65 -6.81 12.70
C ARG A 50 -22.82 -6.99 11.20
N HIS A 51 -22.54 -5.97 10.42
CA HIS A 51 -22.78 -5.96 8.97
C HIS A 51 -21.56 -6.27 8.12
N ARG A 52 -20.38 -6.47 8.73
CA ARG A 52 -19.12 -6.74 8.03
C ARG A 52 -19.22 -7.89 7.02
N GLY A 53 -19.86 -8.99 7.39
CA GLY A 53 -20.03 -10.15 6.52
C GLY A 53 -20.83 -9.84 5.26
N GLU A 54 -21.92 -9.06 5.39
CA GLU A 54 -22.73 -8.63 4.25
C GLU A 54 -21.99 -7.62 3.36
N LEU A 55 -21.24 -6.69 3.97
CA LEU A 55 -20.39 -5.77 3.20
C LEU A 55 -19.32 -6.52 2.39
N VAL A 56 -18.70 -7.56 2.97
CA VAL A 56 -17.77 -8.42 2.23
C VAL A 56 -18.47 -9.14 1.09
N ARG A 57 -19.65 -9.74 1.34
CA ARG A 57 -20.43 -10.43 0.32
C ARG A 57 -20.79 -9.48 -0.85
N LEU A 58 -21.20 -8.25 -0.52
CA LEU A 58 -21.49 -7.21 -1.53
C LEU A 58 -20.29 -6.91 -2.42
N VAL A 59 -19.08 -6.81 -1.84
CA VAL A 59 -17.84 -6.63 -2.61
C VAL A 59 -17.63 -7.81 -3.55
N GLU A 60 -17.75 -9.05 -3.07
CA GLU A 60 -17.53 -10.28 -3.85
C GLU A 60 -18.57 -10.44 -4.98
N GLU A 61 -19.86 -10.26 -4.69
CA GLU A 61 -20.96 -10.35 -5.66
C GLU A 61 -20.87 -9.28 -6.76
N SER A 62 -20.27 -8.14 -6.44
CA SER A 62 -19.96 -7.08 -7.41
C SER A 62 -18.77 -7.41 -8.32
N GLY A 63 -18.08 -8.52 -8.06
CA GLY A 63 -16.86 -8.93 -8.76
C GLY A 63 -15.62 -8.14 -8.33
N TRP A 64 -15.69 -7.43 -7.21
CA TRP A 64 -14.58 -6.70 -6.59
C TRP A 64 -13.84 -7.57 -5.58
N LYS A 65 -12.60 -7.19 -5.25
CA LYS A 65 -11.74 -7.92 -4.32
C LYS A 65 -11.18 -6.98 -3.27
N ILE A 66 -11.14 -7.39 -2.00
CA ILE A 66 -10.47 -6.62 -0.94
C ILE A 66 -8.97 -6.86 -1.02
N VAL A 67 -8.26 -5.94 -1.65
CA VAL A 67 -6.81 -6.01 -1.92
C VAL A 67 -6.00 -5.67 -0.67
N THR A 68 -6.49 -4.71 0.14
CA THR A 68 -5.85 -4.32 1.39
C THR A 68 -6.88 -4.22 2.51
N TYR A 69 -6.52 -4.74 3.68
CA TYR A 69 -7.28 -4.63 4.91
C TYR A 69 -6.40 -4.13 6.05
N LEU A 70 -6.71 -2.97 6.59
CA LEU A 70 -6.07 -2.41 7.78
C LEU A 70 -7.12 -2.22 8.88
N ASN A 71 -6.84 -2.71 10.08
CA ASN A 71 -7.66 -2.49 11.25
C ASN A 71 -6.86 -1.71 12.31
N SER A 72 -7.29 -0.51 12.63
CA SER A 72 -6.72 0.34 13.66
C SER A 72 -7.73 0.66 14.75
N ASP A 73 -7.30 1.35 15.80
CA ASP A 73 -8.19 1.74 16.89
C ASP A 73 -9.38 2.59 16.43
N ARG A 74 -9.14 3.55 15.56
CA ARG A 74 -10.13 4.55 15.13
C ARG A 74 -10.87 4.21 13.85
N LEU A 75 -10.32 3.35 12.97
CA LEU A 75 -10.91 3.05 11.67
C LEU A 75 -10.46 1.69 11.12
N VAL A 76 -11.27 1.20 10.21
CA VAL A 76 -10.92 0.08 9.32
C VAL A 76 -10.84 0.60 7.90
N THR A 77 -9.74 0.29 7.21
CA THR A 77 -9.55 0.61 5.79
C THR A 77 -9.66 -0.65 4.94
N TRP A 78 -10.48 -0.58 3.91
CA TRP A 78 -10.51 -1.54 2.81
C TRP A 78 -10.07 -0.84 1.52
N VAL A 79 -9.11 -1.42 0.82
CA VAL A 79 -8.89 -1.08 -0.59
C VAL A 79 -9.51 -2.17 -1.42
N CYS A 80 -10.55 -1.82 -2.14
CA CYS A 80 -11.24 -2.72 -3.06
C CYS A 80 -10.72 -2.49 -4.47
N GLY A 81 -10.50 -3.58 -5.23
CA GLY A 81 -10.02 -3.53 -6.60
C GLY A 81 -10.80 -4.45 -7.52
N ALA A 82 -10.93 -4.03 -8.76
CA ALA A 82 -11.56 -4.79 -9.83
C ALA A 82 -10.80 -4.63 -11.15
N ILE A 83 -10.89 -5.64 -12.01
CA ILE A 83 -10.28 -5.63 -13.33
C ILE A 83 -11.33 -6.06 -14.35
N SER A 84 -11.66 -5.17 -15.26
CA SER A 84 -12.64 -5.45 -16.31
C SER A 84 -12.16 -6.53 -17.29
N ASN A 85 -13.08 -7.09 -18.08
CA ASN A 85 -12.73 -8.02 -19.15
C ASN A 85 -11.83 -7.38 -20.21
N ARG A 86 -11.87 -6.05 -20.34
CA ARG A 86 -10.99 -5.26 -21.22
C ARG A 86 -9.66 -4.88 -20.59
N GLY A 87 -9.37 -5.37 -19.39
CA GLY A 87 -8.12 -5.06 -18.66
C GLY A 87 -8.11 -3.71 -17.96
N THR A 88 -9.21 -2.95 -17.93
CA THR A 88 -9.30 -1.71 -17.16
C THR A 88 -9.25 -2.03 -15.68
N ILE A 89 -8.36 -1.35 -14.96
CA ILE A 89 -8.13 -1.54 -13.51
C ILE A 89 -8.84 -0.42 -12.78
N ASP A 90 -9.63 -0.79 -11.79
CA ASP A 90 -10.30 0.15 -10.90
C ASP A 90 -10.01 -0.17 -9.44
N LEU A 91 -9.81 0.87 -8.63
CA LEU A 91 -9.47 0.79 -7.22
C LEU A 91 -10.24 1.86 -6.44
N VAL A 92 -10.81 1.49 -5.31
CA VAL A 92 -11.46 2.42 -4.38
C VAL A 92 -11.05 2.09 -2.94
N GLN A 93 -10.78 3.12 -2.14
CA GLN A 93 -10.53 2.96 -0.72
C GLN A 93 -11.78 3.35 0.08
N LEU A 94 -12.18 2.47 0.98
CA LEU A 94 -13.28 2.66 1.93
C LEU A 94 -12.69 2.72 3.33
N ASP A 95 -12.87 3.85 4.00
CA ASP A 95 -12.43 4.06 5.39
C ASP A 95 -13.65 4.11 6.31
N PHE A 96 -13.83 3.07 7.13
CA PHE A 96 -14.90 2.99 8.12
C PHE A 96 -14.43 3.56 9.45
N PHE A 97 -14.79 4.80 9.76
CA PHE A 97 -14.40 5.52 10.97
C PHE A 97 -15.32 5.18 12.14
N PHE A 98 -14.72 4.86 13.28
CA PHE A 98 -15.43 4.60 14.53
C PHE A 98 -15.42 5.80 15.47
N HIS A 99 -14.46 6.69 15.33
CA HIS A 99 -14.31 7.96 16.00
C HIS A 99 -13.14 8.75 15.41
N THR A 100 -13.05 10.04 15.68
CA THR A 100 -11.88 10.85 15.34
C THR A 100 -11.05 11.06 16.59
N SER A 101 -9.82 10.54 16.59
CA SER A 101 -8.87 10.60 17.71
C SER A 101 -7.43 10.75 17.25
N VAL A 102 -6.58 11.20 18.17
CA VAL A 102 -5.13 11.31 18.00
C VAL A 102 -4.45 10.78 19.26
N TYR A 103 -3.50 9.87 19.10
CA TYR A 103 -2.77 9.23 20.23
C TYR A 103 -3.70 8.64 21.32
N GLY A 104 -4.86 8.10 20.92
CA GLY A 104 -5.87 7.60 21.84
C GLY A 104 -6.71 8.68 22.52
N LEU A 105 -6.45 9.98 22.28
CA LEU A 105 -7.25 11.09 22.77
C LEU A 105 -8.38 11.40 21.80
N MET A 106 -9.62 11.43 22.31
CA MET A 106 -10.83 11.67 21.54
C MET A 106 -10.94 13.12 21.11
N LEU A 107 -11.12 13.36 19.82
CA LEU A 107 -11.44 14.65 19.22
C LEU A 107 -12.93 14.80 18.99
N ILE A 108 -13.55 13.83 18.30
CA ILE A 108 -14.99 13.79 18.00
C ILE A 108 -15.49 12.37 18.23
N GLU A 109 -16.58 12.23 18.97
CA GLU A 109 -17.26 10.95 19.14
C GLU A 109 -18.07 10.57 17.90
N ASN A 110 -18.21 9.29 17.66
CA ASN A 110 -18.99 8.83 16.52
C ASN A 110 -20.48 9.24 16.61
N ASN A 111 -21.03 9.27 17.82
CA ASN A 111 -22.43 9.69 18.02
C ASN A 111 -22.65 11.14 17.57
N ASP A 112 -21.71 12.05 17.87
CA ASP A 112 -21.79 13.44 17.42
C ASP A 112 -21.86 13.51 15.88
N LEU A 113 -21.05 12.71 15.18
CA LEU A 113 -21.06 12.63 13.71
C LEU A 113 -22.39 12.08 13.17
N LEU A 114 -22.91 11.03 13.79
CA LEU A 114 -24.14 10.36 13.35
C LEU A 114 -25.42 11.15 13.69
N GLU A 115 -25.41 11.97 14.72
CA GLU A 115 -26.55 12.84 15.11
C GLU A 115 -26.71 14.04 14.17
N HIS A 116 -25.59 14.58 13.66
CA HIS A 116 -25.55 15.73 12.75
C HIS A 116 -25.50 15.36 11.27
N ARG A 117 -26.01 14.18 10.91
CA ARG A 117 -26.09 13.73 9.52
C ARG A 117 -27.26 14.35 8.77
N LEU A 118 -27.02 14.71 7.54
CA LEU A 118 -27.97 15.20 6.57
C LEU A 118 -28.10 14.20 5.42
N PHE A 119 -29.25 14.19 4.73
CA PHE A 119 -29.45 13.35 3.56
C PHE A 119 -29.61 14.22 2.30
N ASN A 120 -28.76 14.01 1.29
CA ASN A 120 -28.80 14.79 0.05
C ASN A 120 -29.64 14.14 -1.06
N GLY A 121 -30.47 13.16 -0.74
CA GLY A 121 -31.27 12.38 -1.69
C GLY A 121 -30.60 11.08 -2.17
N LYS A 122 -29.29 10.89 -1.89
CA LYS A 122 -28.50 9.72 -2.32
C LYS A 122 -27.71 9.10 -1.18
N VAL A 123 -27.02 9.92 -0.40
CA VAL A 123 -26.13 9.49 0.69
C VAL A 123 -26.33 10.37 1.93
N TYR A 124 -26.07 9.79 3.11
CA TYR A 124 -25.97 10.55 4.36
C TYR A 124 -24.58 11.14 4.50
N HIS A 125 -24.51 12.43 4.84
CA HIS A 125 -23.26 13.17 5.08
C HIS A 125 -23.37 14.04 6.32
N VAL A 126 -22.25 14.45 6.90
CA VAL A 126 -22.22 15.39 8.02
C VAL A 126 -22.62 16.80 7.59
N ASP A 127 -23.05 17.62 8.55
CA ASP A 127 -23.26 19.04 8.32
C ASP A 127 -21.92 19.80 8.13
N ALA A 128 -22.00 21.09 7.75
CA ALA A 128 -20.80 21.90 7.48
C ALA A 128 -19.88 22.04 8.70
N THR A 129 -20.43 22.02 9.92
CA THR A 129 -19.65 22.07 11.17
C THR A 129 -18.72 20.85 11.29
N TYR A 130 -19.29 19.65 11.17
CA TYR A 130 -18.51 18.41 11.35
C TYR A 130 -17.65 18.06 10.14
N GLU A 131 -18.03 18.49 8.93
CA GLU A 131 -17.15 18.39 7.75
C GLU A 131 -15.85 19.16 7.98
N PHE A 132 -15.93 20.36 8.53
CA PHE A 132 -14.76 21.16 8.88
C PHE A 132 -14.02 20.60 10.09
N LEU A 133 -14.71 20.35 11.21
CA LEU A 133 -14.12 19.97 12.49
C LEU A 133 -13.33 18.65 12.39
N ASP A 134 -13.84 17.63 11.71
CA ASP A 134 -13.15 16.33 11.60
C ASP A 134 -11.74 16.51 11.06
N LYS A 135 -11.59 17.25 9.97
CA LYS A 135 -10.29 17.47 9.34
C LYS A 135 -9.45 18.48 10.09
N TYR A 136 -10.08 19.55 10.58
CA TYR A 136 -9.40 20.66 11.26
C TYR A 136 -8.76 20.19 12.57
N LEU A 137 -9.54 19.59 13.45
CA LEU A 137 -9.07 19.17 14.77
C LEU A 137 -7.95 18.12 14.67
N TYR A 138 -8.11 17.16 13.74
CA TYR A 138 -7.08 16.15 13.53
C TYR A 138 -5.76 16.79 13.06
N ASN A 139 -5.81 17.65 12.04
CA ASN A 139 -4.60 18.30 11.52
C ASN A 139 -3.91 19.17 12.59
N ARG A 140 -4.67 19.95 13.34
CA ARG A 140 -4.11 20.77 14.42
C ARG A 140 -3.46 19.91 15.51
N ALA A 141 -4.10 18.82 15.93
CA ALA A 141 -3.55 17.90 16.93
C ALA A 141 -2.24 17.22 16.49
N VAL A 142 -2.08 16.92 15.19
CA VAL A 142 -0.80 16.36 14.67
C VAL A 142 0.23 17.41 14.28
N GLY A 143 -0.10 18.71 14.41
CA GLY A 143 0.79 19.83 14.04
C GLY A 143 0.84 20.14 12.55
N ALA A 144 -0.16 19.67 11.78
CA ALA A 144 -0.29 19.97 10.36
C ALA A 144 -1.20 21.19 10.13
N LYS A 145 -0.95 21.92 9.04
CA LYS A 145 -1.85 22.99 8.57
C LYS A 145 -3.14 22.42 7.99
N TYR A 146 -4.23 23.17 8.09
CA TYR A 146 -5.45 22.83 7.37
C TYR A 146 -5.22 22.96 5.87
N PRO A 147 -5.62 21.96 5.05
CA PRO A 147 -5.28 21.96 3.62
C PRO A 147 -6.06 23.06 2.86
N GLU A 148 -5.38 23.83 2.02
CA GLU A 148 -5.98 24.91 1.23
C GLU A 148 -7.15 24.46 0.33
N LYS A 149 -7.10 23.23 -0.16
CA LYS A 149 -8.19 22.67 -0.98
C LYS A 149 -9.55 22.58 -0.26
N TYR A 150 -9.58 22.74 1.06
CA TYR A 150 -10.79 22.78 1.90
C TYR A 150 -11.06 24.19 2.45
N SER A 151 -10.52 25.26 1.86
CA SER A 151 -10.77 26.65 2.29
C SER A 151 -12.24 27.01 2.28
N ILE A 152 -13.01 26.55 1.30
CA ILE A 152 -14.46 26.78 1.20
C ILE A 152 -15.21 26.19 2.40
N GLN A 153 -14.86 24.96 2.81
CA GLN A 153 -15.45 24.32 4.00
C GLN A 153 -15.12 25.10 5.26
N ARG A 154 -13.90 25.61 5.37
CA ARG A 154 -13.49 26.48 6.46
C ARG A 154 -14.32 27.76 6.52
N GLU A 155 -14.40 28.51 5.41
CA GLU A 155 -15.16 29.77 5.31
C GLU A 155 -16.62 29.59 5.69
N ARG A 156 -17.21 28.44 5.33
CA ARG A 156 -18.61 28.12 5.66
C ARG A 156 -18.83 27.81 7.13
N ALA A 157 -17.84 27.23 7.80
CA ALA A 157 -18.03 26.64 9.12
C ALA A 157 -17.33 27.39 10.26
N GLU A 158 -16.19 28.07 10.04
CA GLU A 158 -15.32 28.57 11.11
C GLU A 158 -16.01 29.55 12.10
N LYS A 159 -17.04 30.28 11.65
CA LYS A 159 -17.80 31.27 12.46
C LYS A 159 -19.09 30.72 13.06
N ILE A 160 -19.44 29.46 12.75
CA ILE A 160 -20.64 28.83 13.28
C ILE A 160 -20.45 28.56 14.78
N PRO A 161 -21.44 28.92 15.66
CA PRO A 161 -21.32 28.69 17.11
C PRO A 161 -20.97 27.24 17.49
N SER A 162 -21.59 26.25 16.84
CA SER A 162 -21.29 24.84 17.07
C SER A 162 -19.86 24.44 16.70
N THR A 163 -19.23 25.11 15.73
CA THR A 163 -17.81 24.91 15.39
C THR A 163 -16.90 25.43 16.50
N ILE A 164 -17.18 26.62 17.01
CA ILE A 164 -16.45 27.23 18.14
C ILE A 164 -16.57 26.35 19.38
N GLU A 165 -17.78 25.85 19.66
CA GLU A 165 -18.01 24.89 20.73
C GLU A 165 -17.20 23.60 20.53
N GLY A 166 -17.16 23.06 19.31
CA GLY A 166 -16.37 21.88 18.96
C GLY A 166 -14.87 22.07 19.19
N VAL A 167 -14.32 23.21 18.80
CA VAL A 167 -12.91 23.58 19.05
C VAL A 167 -12.64 23.72 20.56
N SER A 168 -13.54 24.40 21.27
CA SER A 168 -13.44 24.57 22.72
C SER A 168 -13.54 23.22 23.45
N ARG A 169 -14.44 22.35 23.02
CA ARG A 169 -14.63 21.00 23.56
C ARG A 169 -13.39 20.11 23.36
N ALA A 170 -12.69 20.26 22.22
CA ALA A 170 -11.50 19.49 21.90
C ALA A 170 -10.26 20.04 22.61
N PHE A 171 -9.95 21.31 22.46
CA PHE A 171 -8.68 21.90 22.88
C PHE A 171 -8.80 22.90 24.04
N GLY A 172 -10.00 23.40 24.33
CA GLY A 172 -10.22 24.47 25.28
C GLY A 172 -9.93 25.88 24.73
N CYS A 173 -9.77 26.01 23.41
CA CYS A 173 -9.62 27.29 22.72
C CYS A 173 -10.98 28.02 22.66
N LEU A 174 -10.96 29.37 22.64
CA LEU A 174 -12.20 30.18 22.59
C LEU A 174 -12.64 30.39 21.13
N THR A 175 -11.72 30.39 20.18
CA THR A 175 -12.02 30.61 18.76
C THR A 175 -11.14 29.68 17.89
N VAL A 176 -11.42 29.64 16.57
CA VAL A 176 -10.59 28.95 15.58
C VAL A 176 -9.23 29.66 15.43
N GLU A 177 -9.21 31.00 15.49
CA GLU A 177 -7.99 31.79 15.42
C GLU A 177 -7.06 31.54 16.62
N ASP A 178 -7.60 31.44 17.84
CA ASP A 178 -6.84 31.04 19.03
C ASP A 178 -6.20 29.66 18.83
N CYS A 179 -6.95 28.73 18.27
CA CYS A 179 -6.45 27.41 17.96
C CYS A 179 -5.35 27.44 16.89
N ASP A 180 -5.48 28.29 15.86
CA ASP A 180 -4.48 28.43 14.80
C ASP A 180 -3.18 29.08 15.29
N SER A 181 -3.24 29.99 16.24
CA SER A 181 -2.09 30.63 16.86
C SER A 181 -1.38 29.76 17.89
N SER A 182 -2.07 28.71 18.40
CA SER A 182 -1.55 27.84 19.44
C SER A 182 -0.51 26.84 18.90
N SER A 183 0.50 26.53 19.70
CA SER A 183 1.45 25.46 19.38
C SER A 183 0.79 24.06 19.47
N LYS A 184 1.39 23.09 18.78
CA LYS A 184 0.94 21.69 18.85
C LYS A 184 0.92 21.18 20.31
N GLU A 185 1.95 21.50 21.07
CA GLU A 185 2.12 21.07 22.46
C GLU A 185 1.01 21.63 23.34
N THR A 186 0.66 22.92 23.16
CA THR A 186 -0.45 23.59 23.85
C THR A 186 -1.78 22.90 23.54
N LEU A 187 -2.03 22.62 22.24
CA LEU A 187 -3.26 21.95 21.80
C LEU A 187 -3.36 20.53 22.35
N LEU A 188 -2.27 19.75 22.34
CA LEU A 188 -2.26 18.40 22.91
C LEU A 188 -2.48 18.41 24.43
N SER A 189 -1.90 19.40 25.15
CA SER A 189 -2.14 19.58 26.58
C SER A 189 -3.62 19.93 26.84
N GLY A 190 -4.20 20.83 26.05
CA GLY A 190 -5.62 21.15 26.09
C GLY A 190 -6.49 19.92 25.83
N LEU A 191 -6.19 19.17 24.78
CA LEU A 191 -6.89 17.94 24.41
C LEU A 191 -6.85 16.90 25.55
N LEU A 192 -5.70 16.67 26.17
CA LEU A 192 -5.55 15.77 27.30
C LEU A 192 -6.41 16.24 28.49
N LYS A 193 -6.38 17.53 28.81
CA LYS A 193 -7.19 18.11 29.89
C LYS A 193 -8.68 17.95 29.65
N GLN A 194 -9.15 18.21 28.41
CA GLN A 194 -10.56 18.04 28.06
C GLN A 194 -10.99 16.56 28.08
N ASN A 195 -10.12 15.65 27.60
CA ASN A 195 -10.37 14.21 27.66
C ASN A 195 -10.44 13.72 29.13
N LEU A 196 -9.52 14.15 30.00
CA LEU A 196 -9.57 13.80 31.42
C LEU A 196 -10.84 14.32 32.11
N ARG A 197 -11.31 15.53 31.78
CA ARG A 197 -12.57 16.07 32.29
C ARG A 197 -13.78 15.24 31.85
N ARG A 198 -13.79 14.77 30.58
CA ARG A 198 -14.93 14.06 29.99
C ARG A 198 -14.95 12.58 30.35
N TYR A 199 -13.82 11.92 30.35
CA TYR A 199 -13.70 10.46 30.46
C TYR A 199 -13.02 9.99 31.75
N GLY A 200 -12.44 10.88 32.53
CA GLY A 200 -11.69 10.53 33.72
C GLY A 200 -10.58 9.52 33.43
N LEU A 201 -10.47 8.50 34.27
CA LEU A 201 -9.45 7.44 34.10
C LEU A 201 -9.63 6.57 32.84
N LYS A 202 -10.79 6.62 32.17
CA LYS A 202 -10.98 5.89 30.91
C LYS A 202 -10.05 6.37 29.79
N VAL A 203 -9.50 7.59 29.91
CA VAL A 203 -8.46 8.08 28.99
C VAL A 203 -7.26 7.11 28.92
N LEU A 204 -6.88 6.50 30.06
CA LEU A 204 -5.81 5.50 30.08
C LEU A 204 -6.18 4.26 29.25
N ILE A 205 -7.44 3.82 29.31
CA ILE A 205 -7.93 2.68 28.52
C ILE A 205 -7.87 3.02 27.03
N HIS A 206 -8.29 4.25 26.63
CA HIS A 206 -8.23 4.70 25.24
C HIS A 206 -6.76 4.74 24.74
N TYR A 207 -5.84 5.25 25.58
CA TYR A 207 -4.42 5.28 25.24
C TYR A 207 -3.83 3.86 25.10
N LEU A 208 -4.09 2.97 26.08
CA LEU A 208 -3.62 1.58 26.01
C LEU A 208 -4.19 0.82 24.79
N ARG A 209 -5.44 1.09 24.44
CA ARG A 209 -6.06 0.52 23.25
C ARG A 209 -5.39 1.05 21.96
N PHE A 210 -5.11 2.35 21.88
CA PHE A 210 -4.36 2.95 20.78
C PHE A 210 -2.98 2.30 20.64
N GLU A 211 -2.21 2.19 21.74
CA GLU A 211 -0.89 1.57 21.73
C GLU A 211 -0.95 0.08 21.37
N TYR A 212 -1.94 -0.65 21.84
CA TYR A 212 -2.15 -2.04 21.44
C TYR A 212 -2.30 -2.17 19.93
N TYR A 213 -3.17 -1.37 19.30
CA TYR A 213 -3.34 -1.39 17.84
C TYR A 213 -2.08 -0.90 17.13
N HIS A 214 -1.38 0.10 17.66
CA HIS A 214 -0.13 0.61 17.09
C HIS A 214 0.94 -0.48 17.08
N ILE A 215 1.21 -1.11 18.21
CA ILE A 215 2.19 -2.19 18.36
C ILE A 215 1.78 -3.41 17.53
N ARG A 216 0.50 -3.83 17.61
CA ARG A 216 -0.02 -4.95 16.82
C ARG A 216 0.18 -4.71 15.32
N ASN A 217 -0.17 -3.52 14.84
CA ASN A 217 -0.01 -3.19 13.43
C ASN A 217 1.48 -3.08 13.05
N TYR A 218 2.33 -2.60 13.94
CA TYR A 218 3.76 -2.55 13.70
C TYR A 218 4.40 -3.95 13.64
N ILE A 219 4.00 -4.88 14.48
CA ILE A 219 4.60 -6.23 14.57
C ILE A 219 3.92 -7.21 13.60
N CYS A 220 2.59 -7.29 13.63
CA CYS A 220 1.81 -8.35 12.98
C CYS A 220 1.17 -7.92 11.66
N SER A 221 1.07 -6.61 11.39
CA SER A 221 0.40 -6.14 10.19
C SER A 221 1.30 -6.30 8.97
N ASN A 222 0.74 -6.88 7.92
CA ASN A 222 1.33 -6.92 6.59
C ASN A 222 0.22 -6.50 5.62
N THR A 223 -0.13 -5.21 5.67
CA THR A 223 -1.23 -4.62 4.91
C THR A 223 -0.83 -4.25 3.49
N GLY A 224 0.46 -4.00 3.28
CA GLY A 224 1.07 -3.92 1.97
C GLY A 224 1.59 -5.28 1.51
N PHE A 225 2.29 -5.29 0.39
CA PHE A 225 2.93 -6.48 -0.15
C PHE A 225 4.20 -6.14 -0.91
N SER A 226 5.03 -7.16 -1.13
CA SER A 226 6.25 -7.10 -1.91
C SER A 226 6.09 -7.85 -3.22
N ILE A 227 6.53 -7.23 -4.32
CA ILE A 227 6.45 -7.80 -5.67
C ILE A 227 7.78 -7.62 -6.38
N GLY A 228 8.30 -8.69 -6.97
CA GLY A 228 9.56 -8.69 -7.72
C GLY A 228 9.32 -9.08 -9.18
N PHE A 229 10.01 -8.40 -10.08
CA PHE A 229 9.96 -8.63 -11.50
C PHE A 229 11.30 -9.21 -11.97
N THR A 230 11.24 -10.33 -12.67
CA THR A 230 12.41 -10.99 -13.29
C THR A 230 12.10 -11.32 -14.73
N GLY A 231 13.03 -11.14 -15.61
CA GLY A 231 12.89 -11.45 -17.03
C GLY A 231 14.03 -10.89 -17.86
N PRO A 232 14.19 -11.33 -19.12
CA PRO A 232 15.23 -10.83 -20.02
C PRO A 232 15.06 -9.33 -20.32
N ASP A 233 16.14 -8.69 -20.72
CA ASP A 233 16.06 -7.32 -21.23
C ASP A 233 15.23 -7.31 -22.52
N GLY A 234 14.35 -6.31 -22.65
CA GLY A 234 13.35 -6.27 -23.72
C GLY A 234 12.01 -6.96 -23.40
N SER A 235 11.85 -7.63 -22.22
CA SER A 235 10.57 -8.20 -21.82
C SER A 235 9.52 -7.17 -21.38
N GLY A 236 9.88 -5.87 -21.25
CA GLY A 236 8.96 -4.79 -20.90
C GLY A 236 8.77 -4.54 -19.39
N LYS A 237 9.69 -5.02 -18.54
CA LYS A 237 9.60 -4.88 -17.07
C LYS A 237 9.35 -3.45 -16.61
N THR A 238 10.19 -2.50 -17.04
CA THR A 238 10.10 -1.10 -16.62
C THR A 238 8.72 -0.50 -16.94
N THR A 239 8.25 -0.69 -18.17
CA THR A 239 6.92 -0.20 -18.59
C THR A 239 5.79 -0.81 -17.76
N VAL A 240 5.84 -2.11 -17.47
CA VAL A 240 4.85 -2.80 -16.62
C VAL A 240 4.90 -2.28 -15.20
N ILE A 241 6.09 -2.08 -14.64
CA ILE A 241 6.27 -1.52 -13.29
C ILE A 241 5.70 -0.10 -13.20
N ASP A 242 6.00 0.76 -14.17
CA ASP A 242 5.52 2.16 -14.20
C ASP A 242 4.00 2.22 -14.26
N LEU A 243 3.38 1.41 -15.11
CA LEU A 243 1.92 1.31 -15.20
C LEU A 243 1.29 0.76 -13.90
N MET A 244 1.94 -0.17 -13.22
CA MET A 244 1.48 -0.63 -11.91
C MET A 244 1.55 0.48 -10.86
N ILE A 245 2.66 1.22 -10.82
CA ILE A 245 2.86 2.36 -9.91
C ILE A 245 1.78 3.41 -10.16
N GLU A 246 1.47 3.74 -11.42
CA GLU A 246 0.43 4.68 -11.78
C GLU A 246 -0.95 4.23 -11.25
N ASN A 247 -1.33 2.97 -11.48
CA ASN A 247 -2.62 2.45 -11.03
C ASN A 247 -2.75 2.46 -9.50
N PHE A 248 -1.73 2.02 -8.77
CA PHE A 248 -1.76 2.07 -7.30
C PHE A 248 -1.68 3.49 -6.75
N GLY A 249 -1.04 4.42 -7.44
CA GLY A 249 -0.96 5.84 -7.09
C GLY A 249 -2.33 6.54 -7.06
N LYS A 250 -3.32 6.00 -7.76
CA LYS A 250 -4.71 6.50 -7.74
C LYS A 250 -5.39 6.35 -6.38
N VAL A 251 -4.96 5.38 -5.56
CA VAL A 251 -5.55 5.07 -4.25
C VAL A 251 -4.56 5.37 -3.12
N PHE A 252 -3.32 4.92 -3.22
CA PHE A 252 -2.34 5.06 -2.15
C PHE A 252 -1.54 6.37 -2.25
N ARG A 253 -1.57 7.21 -1.22
CA ARG A 253 -0.90 8.53 -1.20
C ARG A 253 0.63 8.46 -1.22
N LYS A 254 1.23 7.38 -0.68
CA LYS A 254 2.66 7.07 -0.74
C LYS A 254 2.80 5.59 -1.11
N ALA A 255 2.38 5.27 -2.32
CA ALA A 255 2.01 3.93 -2.72
C ALA A 255 3.15 2.92 -2.68
N HIS A 256 4.37 3.32 -3.00
CA HIS A 256 5.44 2.35 -3.24
C HIS A 256 6.79 2.82 -2.76
N VAL A 257 7.69 1.83 -2.56
CA VAL A 257 9.14 2.02 -2.51
C VAL A 257 9.73 1.11 -3.57
N TYR A 258 10.53 1.70 -4.45
CA TYR A 258 11.19 1.01 -5.55
C TYR A 258 12.59 0.57 -5.16
N PHE A 259 12.91 -0.68 -5.45
CA PHE A 259 14.22 -1.28 -5.25
C PHE A 259 14.74 -1.80 -6.59
N HIS A 260 15.98 -1.48 -6.92
CA HIS A 260 16.66 -2.04 -8.09
C HIS A 260 17.60 -3.16 -7.65
N PHE A 261 17.33 -4.38 -8.07
CA PHE A 261 18.07 -5.61 -7.84
C PHE A 261 18.11 -6.09 -6.37
N ARG A 262 18.58 -5.28 -5.41
CA ARG A 262 18.75 -5.65 -4.00
C ARG A 262 18.22 -4.56 -3.07
N PRO A 263 17.97 -4.84 -1.80
CA PRO A 263 17.65 -3.81 -0.82
C PRO A 263 18.75 -2.75 -0.63
N MET A 264 19.97 -3.01 -1.12
CA MET A 264 21.12 -2.08 -1.10
C MET A 264 21.49 -1.62 0.30
N LEU A 265 21.48 -2.51 1.28
CA LEU A 265 21.95 -2.24 2.63
C LEU A 265 23.49 -2.16 2.63
N PHE A 266 24.13 -3.07 1.90
CA PHE A 266 25.57 -3.08 1.66
C PHE A 266 25.91 -2.53 0.28
N GLY A 267 27.05 -1.85 0.17
CA GLY A 267 27.56 -1.31 -1.09
C GLY A 267 27.80 -2.39 -2.15
N ASN A 268 28.12 -1.97 -3.36
CA ASN A 268 28.49 -2.92 -4.41
C ASN A 268 29.83 -3.61 -4.08
N LEU A 269 29.92 -4.92 -4.30
CA LEU A 269 31.14 -5.70 -4.02
C LEU A 269 32.40 -5.14 -4.70
N GLY A 270 32.25 -4.49 -5.86
CA GLY A 270 33.35 -3.80 -6.53
C GLY A 270 33.86 -2.59 -5.76
N GLU A 271 32.97 -1.80 -5.18
CA GLU A 271 33.29 -0.61 -4.37
C GLU A 271 33.87 -1.03 -3.01
N VAL A 272 33.32 -2.07 -2.39
CA VAL A 272 33.83 -2.61 -1.13
C VAL A 272 35.23 -3.20 -1.32
N ALA A 273 35.47 -3.95 -2.41
CA ALA A 273 36.80 -4.49 -2.72
C ALA A 273 37.82 -3.40 -3.08
N HIS A 274 37.39 -2.30 -3.67
CA HIS A 274 38.24 -1.14 -3.93
C HIS A 274 38.59 -0.38 -2.64
N SER A 275 37.61 -0.11 -1.79
CA SER A 275 37.83 0.55 -0.48
C SER A 275 38.69 -0.30 0.46
N ALA A 276 38.65 -1.63 0.32
CA ALA A 276 39.51 -2.57 1.04
C ALA A 276 40.92 -2.75 0.40
N GLY A 277 41.25 -2.01 -0.68
CA GLY A 277 42.55 -2.09 -1.35
C GLY A 277 42.77 -3.37 -2.19
N ILE A 278 41.73 -4.22 -2.35
CA ILE A 278 41.81 -5.50 -3.06
C ILE A 278 41.72 -5.30 -4.58
N LYS A 279 41.13 -4.21 -5.05
CA LYS A 279 40.99 -3.87 -6.47
C LYS A 279 41.51 -2.45 -6.73
N LYS A 280 42.28 -2.32 -7.84
CA LYS A 280 42.86 -1.04 -8.27
C LYS A 280 41.86 -0.11 -8.97
N GLU A 281 40.81 -0.66 -9.60
CA GLU A 281 39.76 0.09 -10.32
C GLU A 281 38.37 -0.46 -10.07
N VAL A 282 37.37 0.44 -9.98
CA VAL A 282 35.95 0.09 -9.92
C VAL A 282 35.37 0.22 -11.33
N ASP A 283 34.94 -0.91 -11.89
CA ASP A 283 34.19 -0.91 -13.15
C ASP A 283 32.78 -0.33 -12.89
N ARG A 284 32.58 0.94 -13.27
CA ARG A 284 31.31 1.68 -13.15
C ARG A 284 30.45 1.60 -14.40
N SER A 285 30.82 0.81 -15.40
CA SER A 285 30.07 0.67 -16.65
C SER A 285 28.83 -0.24 -16.45
N TYR A 286 27.82 0.28 -15.77
CA TYR A 286 26.52 -0.39 -15.58
C TYR A 286 25.73 -0.59 -16.89
N GLU A 287 26.12 0.10 -17.97
CA GLU A 287 25.44 0.08 -19.27
C GLU A 287 25.60 -1.24 -20.05
N LYS A 288 26.61 -2.05 -19.74
CA LYS A 288 26.88 -3.33 -20.43
C LYS A 288 27.14 -4.47 -19.43
N PRO A 289 26.10 -4.98 -18.77
CA PRO A 289 26.22 -5.94 -17.65
C PRO A 289 26.79 -7.31 -18.07
N HIS A 290 26.79 -7.65 -19.36
CA HIS A 290 27.19 -8.97 -19.87
C HIS A 290 28.65 -9.09 -20.30
N ARG A 291 29.51 -8.07 -20.08
CA ARG A 291 30.94 -8.06 -20.50
C ARG A 291 31.90 -8.84 -19.60
N GLY A 292 31.46 -9.31 -18.45
CA GLY A 292 32.34 -9.94 -17.46
C GLY A 292 32.79 -11.36 -17.85
N THR A 293 34.07 -11.66 -17.63
CA THR A 293 34.59 -13.03 -17.71
C THR A 293 33.89 -13.95 -16.71
N LYS A 294 33.77 -15.25 -17.08
CA LYS A 294 33.22 -16.27 -16.15
C LYS A 294 34.08 -16.34 -14.90
N THR A 295 33.44 -16.26 -13.74
CA THR A 295 34.13 -16.40 -12.45
C THR A 295 34.14 -17.86 -12.00
N GLY A 296 35.20 -18.26 -11.26
CA GLY A 296 35.25 -19.59 -10.67
C GLY A 296 34.15 -19.85 -9.62
N MET A 297 34.00 -21.11 -9.27
CA MET A 297 32.97 -21.57 -8.31
C MET A 297 33.11 -20.89 -6.93
N LEU A 298 34.34 -20.77 -6.40
CA LEU A 298 34.58 -20.14 -5.10
C LEU A 298 34.21 -18.65 -5.11
N SER A 299 34.57 -17.92 -6.17
CA SER A 299 34.19 -16.51 -6.33
C SER A 299 32.66 -16.33 -6.45
N SER A 300 31.96 -17.27 -7.11
CA SER A 300 30.52 -17.30 -7.22
C SER A 300 29.84 -17.52 -5.85
N LEU A 301 30.38 -18.44 -5.03
CA LEU A 301 29.90 -18.71 -3.68
C LEU A 301 30.10 -17.52 -2.74
N LEU A 302 31.26 -16.88 -2.77
CA LEU A 302 31.53 -15.67 -1.95
C LEU A 302 30.59 -14.52 -2.33
N ARG A 303 30.33 -14.29 -3.62
CA ARG A 303 29.37 -13.30 -4.08
C ARG A 303 27.94 -13.64 -3.62
N LEU A 304 27.56 -14.91 -3.78
CA LEU A 304 26.24 -15.38 -3.37
C LEU A 304 26.03 -15.17 -1.87
N SER A 305 27.02 -15.53 -1.03
CA SER A 305 26.95 -15.32 0.43
C SER A 305 26.82 -13.84 0.79
N TYR A 306 27.63 -12.97 0.19
CA TYR A 306 27.56 -11.52 0.41
C TYR A 306 26.19 -10.94 0.02
N TYR A 307 25.67 -11.31 -1.15
CA TYR A 307 24.35 -10.84 -1.57
C TYR A 307 23.22 -11.42 -0.73
N SER A 308 23.37 -12.65 -0.24
CA SER A 308 22.41 -13.26 0.68
C SER A 308 22.29 -12.49 1.99
N MET A 309 23.40 -12.00 2.55
CA MET A 309 23.42 -11.14 3.73
C MET A 309 22.67 -9.81 3.46
N ASP A 310 22.91 -9.19 2.30
CA ASP A 310 22.22 -7.96 1.92
C ASP A 310 20.70 -8.19 1.73
N TYR A 311 20.30 -9.29 1.09
CA TYR A 311 18.89 -9.66 0.97
C TYR A 311 18.25 -9.93 2.34
N LEU A 312 18.90 -10.71 3.19
CA LEU A 312 18.36 -11.10 4.50
C LEU A 312 18.18 -9.87 5.41
N LEU A 313 19.27 -9.14 5.66
CA LEU A 313 19.22 -7.97 6.56
C LEU A 313 18.44 -6.82 5.94
N GLY A 314 18.62 -6.56 4.65
CA GLY A 314 17.91 -5.51 3.94
C GLY A 314 16.40 -5.77 3.84
N TYR A 315 15.97 -7.02 3.76
CA TYR A 315 14.55 -7.35 3.82
C TYR A 315 13.92 -6.91 5.14
N PHE A 316 14.51 -7.27 6.27
CA PHE A 316 13.96 -6.91 7.58
C PHE A 316 14.06 -5.41 7.89
N LEU A 317 15.13 -4.74 7.45
CA LEU A 317 15.39 -3.33 7.78
C LEU A 317 14.76 -2.34 6.79
N ARG A 318 14.58 -2.70 5.52
CA ARG A 318 14.09 -1.79 4.47
C ARG A 318 12.76 -2.22 3.85
N VAL A 319 12.56 -3.53 3.60
CA VAL A 319 11.37 -4.01 2.88
C VAL A 319 10.20 -4.20 3.84
N LYS A 320 10.42 -4.94 4.92
CA LYS A 320 9.36 -5.25 5.88
C LYS A 320 8.71 -4.03 6.53
N PRO A 321 9.41 -2.94 6.89
CA PRO A 321 8.78 -1.71 7.35
C PRO A 321 7.85 -1.07 6.31
N VAL A 322 8.19 -1.17 5.03
CA VAL A 322 7.34 -0.66 3.94
C VAL A 322 6.03 -1.43 3.85
N THR A 323 6.09 -2.76 3.81
CA THR A 323 4.89 -3.60 3.65
C THR A 323 3.98 -3.61 4.88
N ARG A 324 4.47 -3.23 6.06
CA ARG A 324 3.68 -3.11 7.29
C ARG A 324 2.69 -1.95 7.26
N ILE A 325 3.00 -0.85 6.57
CA ILE A 325 2.23 0.40 6.60
C ILE A 325 1.45 0.66 5.32
N THR A 326 0.84 -0.37 4.74
CA THR A 326 0.00 -0.26 3.55
C THR A 326 0.74 0.30 2.33
N ARG A 327 2.00 -0.10 2.13
CA ARG A 327 2.81 0.29 0.98
C ARG A 327 3.27 -0.91 0.19
N LEU A 328 3.64 -0.65 -1.07
CA LEU A 328 4.18 -1.65 -1.97
C LEU A 328 5.70 -1.57 -1.97
N ALA A 329 6.35 -2.72 -1.81
CA ALA A 329 7.78 -2.87 -2.07
C ALA A 329 7.93 -3.49 -3.47
N ILE A 330 8.34 -2.70 -4.44
CA ILE A 330 8.49 -3.13 -5.84
C ILE A 330 9.96 -3.32 -6.15
N PHE A 331 10.32 -4.51 -6.60
CA PHE A 331 11.66 -4.86 -7.02
C PHE A 331 11.73 -4.98 -8.55
N ASP A 332 12.48 -4.10 -9.20
CA ASP A 332 12.97 -4.35 -10.55
C ASP A 332 14.21 -5.24 -10.41
N ARG A 333 14.00 -6.53 -10.58
CA ARG A 333 14.89 -7.63 -10.29
C ARG A 333 15.03 -7.93 -8.78
N TYR A 334 15.05 -9.17 -8.46
CA TYR A 334 15.28 -9.69 -7.11
C TYR A 334 16.26 -10.87 -7.19
N TYR A 335 16.35 -11.67 -6.15
CA TYR A 335 17.19 -12.89 -6.14
C TYR A 335 16.91 -13.84 -7.31
N THR A 336 15.67 -13.89 -7.78
CA THR A 336 15.25 -14.65 -8.96
C THR A 336 16.04 -14.29 -10.23
N ASP A 337 16.50 -13.06 -10.35
CA ASP A 337 17.34 -12.61 -11.46
C ASP A 337 18.73 -13.26 -11.42
N ILE A 338 19.28 -13.52 -10.22
CA ILE A 338 20.54 -14.28 -10.06
C ILE A 338 20.39 -15.70 -10.61
N ILE A 339 19.21 -16.31 -10.42
CA ILE A 339 18.93 -17.65 -10.95
C ILE A 339 18.77 -17.61 -12.45
N CYS A 340 18.03 -16.62 -12.98
CA CYS A 340 17.72 -16.54 -14.41
C CYS A 340 18.89 -16.01 -15.26
N ASP A 341 19.60 -14.98 -14.77
CA ASP A 341 20.71 -14.34 -15.50
C ASP A 341 22.01 -14.38 -14.70
N SER A 342 22.69 -15.52 -14.77
CA SER A 342 23.99 -15.72 -14.13
C SER A 342 25.13 -14.85 -14.69
N ARG A 343 25.00 -14.34 -15.93
CA ARG A 343 25.98 -13.44 -16.53
C ARG A 343 25.98 -12.07 -15.86
N ARG A 344 24.82 -11.53 -15.60
CA ARG A 344 24.64 -10.24 -14.93
C ARG A 344 25.16 -10.26 -13.48
N SER A 345 24.80 -11.28 -12.73
CA SER A 345 25.20 -11.42 -11.33
C SER A 345 26.67 -11.87 -11.18
N ARG A 346 27.27 -12.40 -12.23
CA ARG A 346 28.57 -13.11 -12.22
C ARG A 346 28.60 -14.26 -11.22
N ILE A 347 27.47 -14.96 -11.06
CA ILE A 347 27.29 -16.13 -10.18
C ILE A 347 26.98 -17.34 -11.08
N TYR A 348 27.98 -18.17 -11.32
CA TYR A 348 27.88 -19.32 -12.21
C TYR A 348 27.77 -20.61 -11.42
N LEU A 349 26.60 -20.82 -10.80
CA LEU A 349 26.27 -22.01 -10.03
C LEU A 349 25.04 -22.72 -10.64
N PRO A 350 24.87 -24.03 -10.40
CA PRO A 350 23.72 -24.77 -10.92
C PRO A 350 22.38 -24.17 -10.48
N VAL A 351 21.42 -24.10 -11.40
CA VAL A 351 20.08 -23.50 -11.15
C VAL A 351 19.38 -24.15 -9.95
N LYS A 352 19.43 -25.48 -9.84
CA LYS A 352 18.86 -26.22 -8.70
C LYS A 352 19.49 -25.82 -7.36
N PHE A 353 20.81 -25.63 -7.35
CA PHE A 353 21.53 -25.17 -6.17
C PHE A 353 21.13 -23.75 -5.77
N LEU A 354 21.11 -22.81 -6.74
CA LEU A 354 20.68 -21.43 -6.50
C LEU A 354 19.23 -21.37 -5.99
N TYR A 355 18.34 -22.16 -6.56
CA TYR A 355 16.95 -22.23 -6.08
C TYR A 355 16.88 -22.75 -4.63
N GLY A 356 17.57 -23.85 -4.31
CA GLY A 356 17.65 -24.40 -2.95
C GLY A 356 18.26 -23.42 -1.95
N TRP A 357 19.35 -22.77 -2.33
CA TRP A 357 19.99 -21.70 -1.53
C TRP A 357 19.02 -20.55 -1.25
N GLY A 358 18.35 -20.05 -2.29
CA GLY A 358 17.35 -18.99 -2.17
C GLY A 358 16.23 -19.35 -1.20
N LYS A 359 15.73 -20.57 -1.27
CA LYS A 359 14.67 -21.05 -0.38
C LYS A 359 15.10 -21.07 1.11
N CYS A 360 16.38 -21.30 1.40
CA CYS A 360 16.91 -21.39 2.76
C CYS A 360 17.35 -20.02 3.33
N PHE A 361 17.95 -19.16 2.50
CA PHE A 361 18.66 -17.99 2.99
C PHE A 361 18.10 -16.65 2.52
N ILE A 362 17.21 -16.64 1.52
CA ILE A 362 16.66 -15.40 0.97
C ILE A 362 15.20 -15.26 1.35
N PRO A 363 14.77 -14.16 1.99
CA PRO A 363 13.37 -13.89 2.26
C PRO A 363 12.58 -13.87 0.94
N SER A 364 11.49 -14.64 0.87
CA SER A 364 10.62 -14.64 -0.30
C SER A 364 9.79 -13.37 -0.36
N LEU A 365 9.64 -12.80 -1.55
CA LEU A 365 8.63 -11.77 -1.79
C LEU A 365 7.25 -12.41 -1.82
N ASP A 366 6.21 -11.59 -1.56
CA ASP A 366 4.81 -12.06 -1.65
C ASP A 366 4.47 -12.51 -3.08
N TYR A 367 5.01 -11.80 -4.09
CA TYR A 367 4.82 -12.12 -5.52
C TYR A 367 6.13 -12.06 -6.28
N ASN A 368 6.47 -13.16 -6.97
CA ASN A 368 7.61 -13.21 -7.89
C ASN A 368 7.07 -13.34 -9.33
N ILE A 369 7.07 -12.24 -10.05
CA ILE A 369 6.60 -12.18 -11.44
C ILE A 369 7.76 -12.48 -12.39
N LEU A 370 7.56 -13.49 -13.20
CA LEU A 370 8.49 -13.89 -14.27
C LEU A 370 7.94 -13.35 -15.59
N LEU A 371 8.34 -12.12 -15.92
CA LEU A 371 7.87 -11.42 -17.11
C LEU A 371 8.73 -11.77 -18.31
N THR A 372 8.16 -12.40 -19.31
CA THR A 372 8.85 -12.81 -20.51
C THR A 372 8.02 -12.57 -21.79
N ALA A 373 8.62 -12.82 -22.93
CA ALA A 373 7.98 -12.82 -24.24
C ALA A 373 8.68 -13.85 -25.13
N ARG A 374 8.17 -14.09 -26.34
CA ARG A 374 8.83 -14.93 -27.34
C ARG A 374 10.20 -14.34 -27.70
N THR A 375 11.13 -15.21 -28.05
CA THR A 375 12.50 -14.79 -28.40
C THR A 375 12.51 -13.74 -29.52
N GLU A 376 11.66 -13.92 -30.54
CA GLU A 376 11.52 -12.98 -31.66
C GLU A 376 11.04 -11.61 -31.20
N THR A 377 10.05 -11.57 -30.32
CA THR A 377 9.49 -10.33 -29.74
C THR A 377 10.55 -9.58 -28.93
N ILE A 378 11.34 -10.28 -28.13
CA ILE A 378 12.41 -9.68 -27.32
C ILE A 378 13.51 -9.11 -28.21
N LEU A 379 13.95 -9.87 -29.23
CA LEU A 379 14.96 -9.42 -30.21
C LEU A 379 14.50 -8.20 -31.00
N GLY A 380 13.20 -8.13 -31.33
CA GLY A 380 12.62 -6.96 -32.00
C GLY A 380 12.54 -5.70 -31.13
N ARG A 381 12.46 -5.87 -29.81
CA ARG A 381 12.37 -4.74 -28.85
C ARG A 381 13.75 -4.24 -28.39
N LYS A 382 14.73 -5.13 -28.24
CA LYS A 382 16.06 -4.78 -27.68
C LYS A 382 17.13 -5.80 -28.09
N ASN A 383 18.27 -5.32 -28.61
CA ASN A 383 19.37 -6.13 -29.09
C ASN A 383 20.55 -6.24 -28.08
N GLU A 384 20.26 -6.38 -26.78
CA GLU A 384 21.31 -6.55 -25.76
C GLU A 384 21.75 -8.01 -25.59
N LEU A 385 20.86 -8.95 -25.88
CA LEU A 385 21.10 -10.38 -25.78
C LEU A 385 20.94 -11.04 -27.15
N ASN A 386 21.78 -12.06 -27.42
CA ASN A 386 21.59 -12.93 -28.58
C ASN A 386 20.46 -13.94 -28.33
N ARG A 387 19.96 -14.60 -29.39
CA ARG A 387 18.90 -15.62 -29.33
C ARG A 387 19.18 -16.69 -28.26
N GLU A 388 20.37 -17.28 -28.23
CA GLU A 388 20.76 -18.30 -27.26
C GLU A 388 20.68 -17.80 -25.82
N GLY A 389 21.08 -16.56 -25.58
CA GLY A 389 21.00 -15.93 -24.23
C GLY A 389 19.56 -15.75 -23.75
N ILE A 390 18.65 -15.33 -24.63
CA ILE A 390 17.24 -15.19 -24.35
C ILE A 390 16.61 -16.56 -24.07
N GLU A 391 16.86 -17.55 -24.91
CA GLU A 391 16.35 -18.91 -24.76
C GLU A 391 16.83 -19.56 -23.46
N ALA A 392 18.11 -19.36 -23.10
CA ALA A 392 18.65 -19.84 -21.83
C ALA A 392 17.97 -19.20 -20.60
N ILE A 393 17.66 -17.90 -20.66
CA ILE A 393 16.93 -17.20 -19.59
C ILE A 393 15.48 -17.71 -19.54
N ASN A 394 14.82 -17.84 -20.68
CA ASN A 394 13.44 -18.32 -20.75
C ASN A 394 13.32 -19.76 -20.21
N ALA A 395 14.25 -20.65 -20.52
CA ALA A 395 14.29 -22.01 -19.96
C ALA A 395 14.42 -22.02 -18.43
N ARG A 396 15.18 -21.08 -17.85
CA ARG A 396 15.29 -20.92 -16.39
C ARG A 396 14.02 -20.30 -15.78
N ILE A 397 13.38 -19.39 -16.48
CA ILE A 397 12.06 -18.85 -16.13
C ILE A 397 11.04 -20.00 -16.09
N ASP A 398 11.01 -20.87 -17.07
CA ASP A 398 10.11 -22.03 -17.11
C ASP A 398 10.36 -23.00 -15.94
N TYR A 399 11.62 -23.22 -15.60
CA TYR A 399 11.97 -23.99 -14.40
C TYR A 399 11.45 -23.33 -13.12
N LEU A 400 11.57 -22.01 -12.96
CA LEU A 400 11.03 -21.31 -11.78
C LEU A 400 9.52 -21.28 -11.78
N ALA A 401 8.87 -21.09 -12.94
CA ALA A 401 7.41 -21.09 -13.07
C ALA A 401 6.77 -22.43 -12.65
N SER A 402 7.52 -23.54 -12.67
CA SER A 402 7.07 -24.82 -12.12
C SER A 402 7.07 -24.88 -10.59
N LYS A 403 7.54 -23.83 -9.89
CA LYS A 403 7.65 -23.78 -8.43
C LYS A 403 6.56 -22.92 -7.82
N PRO A 404 6.15 -23.18 -6.56
CA PRO A 404 5.18 -22.36 -5.85
C PRO A 404 5.66 -20.88 -5.72
N SER A 405 4.73 -19.94 -5.74
CA SER A 405 4.98 -18.50 -5.55
C SER A 405 5.71 -17.79 -6.67
N PHE A 406 5.85 -18.42 -7.85
CA PHE A 406 6.36 -17.82 -9.07
C PHE A 406 5.27 -17.79 -10.13
N TYR A 407 5.07 -16.62 -10.74
CA TYR A 407 4.00 -16.38 -11.71
C TYR A 407 4.59 -15.94 -13.03
N LYS A 408 4.53 -16.80 -14.05
CA LYS A 408 4.96 -16.46 -15.41
C LYS A 408 3.87 -15.67 -16.10
N VAL A 409 4.24 -14.52 -16.63
CA VAL A 409 3.37 -13.63 -17.42
C VAL A 409 4.03 -13.37 -18.77
N LEU A 410 3.26 -13.55 -19.86
CA LEU A 410 3.71 -13.33 -21.21
C LEU A 410 3.31 -11.92 -21.66
N ASN A 411 4.30 -11.09 -21.99
CA ASN A 411 4.11 -9.73 -22.49
C ASN A 411 4.23 -9.69 -24.02
N GLU A 412 3.27 -10.34 -24.72
CA GLU A 412 3.19 -10.38 -26.18
C GLU A 412 2.28 -9.30 -26.75
N GLY A 413 1.26 -8.92 -25.99
CA GLY A 413 0.28 -7.90 -26.34
C GLY A 413 0.68 -6.51 -25.85
N THR A 414 -0.29 -5.77 -25.36
CA THR A 414 -0.08 -4.46 -24.75
C THR A 414 0.47 -4.59 -23.32
N PRO A 415 1.30 -3.65 -22.85
CA PRO A 415 1.74 -3.64 -21.47
C PRO A 415 0.58 -3.61 -20.45
N GLN A 416 -0.54 -3.01 -20.81
CA GLN A 416 -1.76 -2.95 -20.00
C GLN A 416 -2.36 -4.33 -19.76
N GLU A 417 -2.34 -5.21 -20.78
CA GLU A 417 -2.80 -6.60 -20.64
C GLU A 417 -1.93 -7.39 -19.66
N ALA A 418 -0.60 -7.22 -19.76
CA ALA A 418 0.32 -7.85 -18.81
C ALA A 418 0.11 -7.35 -17.39
N VAL A 419 -0.10 -6.03 -17.19
CA VAL A 419 -0.43 -5.45 -15.88
C VAL A 419 -1.75 -6.01 -15.36
N ALA A 420 -2.78 -6.11 -16.19
CA ALA A 420 -4.07 -6.66 -15.79
C ALA A 420 -3.96 -8.13 -15.35
N GLU A 421 -3.15 -8.95 -16.04
CA GLU A 421 -2.90 -10.34 -15.66
C GLU A 421 -2.17 -10.43 -14.31
N ILE A 422 -1.13 -9.64 -14.12
CA ILE A 422 -0.39 -9.57 -12.85
C ILE A 422 -1.32 -9.16 -11.70
N LEU A 423 -2.14 -8.13 -11.91
CA LEU A 423 -3.03 -7.62 -10.88
C LEU A 423 -4.17 -8.59 -10.58
N ARG A 424 -4.65 -9.41 -11.53
CA ARG A 424 -5.60 -10.50 -11.22
C ARG A 424 -5.00 -11.48 -10.23
N ILE A 425 -3.75 -11.90 -10.45
CA ILE A 425 -3.03 -12.79 -9.52
C ILE A 425 -2.91 -12.14 -8.14
N VAL A 426 -2.50 -10.87 -8.09
CA VAL A 426 -2.32 -10.11 -6.83
C VAL A 426 -3.66 -9.96 -6.10
N PHE A 427 -4.72 -9.52 -6.78
CA PHE A 427 -6.01 -9.25 -6.16
C PHE A 427 -6.66 -10.53 -5.61
N GLU A 428 -6.62 -11.64 -6.35
CA GLU A 428 -7.14 -12.93 -5.89
C GLU A 428 -6.42 -13.40 -4.61
N LYS A 429 -5.10 -13.33 -4.60
CA LYS A 429 -4.30 -13.78 -3.46
C LYS A 429 -4.45 -12.87 -2.24
N GLN A 430 -4.45 -11.55 -2.45
CA GLN A 430 -4.65 -10.58 -1.37
C GLN A 430 -6.06 -10.69 -0.79
N HIS A 431 -7.05 -10.85 -1.66
CA HIS A 431 -8.43 -11.05 -1.23
C HIS A 431 -8.55 -12.27 -0.31
N LYS A 432 -8.06 -13.44 -0.74
CA LYS A 432 -8.07 -14.66 0.09
C LYS A 432 -7.39 -14.42 1.44
N LYS A 433 -6.19 -13.82 1.47
CA LYS A 433 -5.47 -13.48 2.70
C LYS A 433 -6.27 -12.53 3.61
N ASN A 434 -6.96 -11.55 3.02
CA ASN A 434 -7.76 -10.59 3.78
C ASN A 434 -9.06 -11.19 4.29
N MET A 435 -9.67 -12.16 3.57
CA MET A 435 -10.83 -12.92 4.07
C MET A 435 -10.50 -13.70 5.33
N GLU A 436 -9.35 -14.37 5.38
CA GLU A 436 -8.88 -15.07 6.58
C GLU A 436 -8.71 -14.10 7.78
N ARG A 437 -8.31 -12.85 7.53
CA ARG A 437 -8.15 -11.81 8.56
C ARG A 437 -9.47 -11.16 8.98
N LEU A 438 -10.45 -11.10 8.09
CA LEU A 438 -11.78 -10.55 8.34
C LEU A 438 -12.69 -11.54 9.09
N SER A 439 -12.44 -12.83 8.97
CA SER A 439 -13.19 -13.88 9.68
C SER A 439 -12.83 -13.99 11.17
N LEU A 440 -11.81 -13.29 11.62
CA LEU A 440 -11.41 -13.15 13.03
C LEU A 440 -12.06 -11.93 13.67
#